data_520eeadadc99918008e41384c0196ef7
#
_entry.id   520eeadadc99918008e41384c0196ef7
#
_cell.length_a   1.000
_cell.length_b   1.000
_cell.length_c   1.000
_cell.angle_alpha   90.00
_cell.angle_beta   90.00
_cell.angle_gamma   90.00
#
_symmetry.space_group_name_H-M   'P 1'
#
loop_
_entity.id
_entity.type
_entity.pdbx_description
1 polymer ?
#
loop_
_entity_poly.entity_id
_entity_poly.type
_entity_poly.pdbx_seq_one_letter_code
_entity_poly.pdbx_strand_id
1 'polypeptide(L)'
;MQKRIFGVETEYGIIFTPEGRKTLPVEKAIRFLFEKLITTEHFLNVFLENGARFYQDTGCHPEYATPECASPRQLIVYDKAGERILEDLQNYAEEKIREERIAGKLSIFKNNTDFVGNSYGCHENYLVDRDVDFYYLAEQLIPFLVLSLIHI
;
A
#
# COMPACT_ATOMS: atom_id res chain seq x y z
N MET A 1 -11.22 -28.75 7.44
CA MET A 1 -11.26 -27.28 7.49
C MET A 1 -11.24 -26.77 6.06
N GLN A 2 -12.26 -26.04 5.64
CA GLN A 2 -12.20 -25.33 4.36
C GLN A 2 -11.04 -24.34 4.39
N LYS A 3 -10.21 -24.34 3.35
CA LYS A 3 -9.16 -23.33 3.20
C LYS A 3 -9.84 -21.98 2.94
N ARG A 4 -9.65 -21.04 3.84
CA ARG A 4 -10.07 -19.65 3.62
C ARG A 4 -8.95 -18.91 2.90
N ILE A 5 -9.30 -18.11 1.92
CA ILE A 5 -8.38 -17.25 1.19
C ILE A 5 -8.70 -15.81 1.56
N PHE A 6 -7.68 -15.04 1.82
CA PHE A 6 -7.78 -13.62 2.16
C PHE A 6 -6.52 -12.87 1.75
N GLY A 7 -6.61 -11.56 1.70
CA GLY A 7 -5.50 -10.67 1.37
C GLY A 7 -5.72 -9.28 1.96
N VAL A 8 -4.68 -8.47 1.94
CA VAL A 8 -4.70 -7.08 2.39
C VAL A 8 -4.15 -6.18 1.30
N GLU A 9 -4.79 -5.05 1.10
CA GLU A 9 -4.30 -3.93 0.30
C GLU A 9 -3.97 -2.79 1.25
N THR A 10 -2.80 -2.20 1.11
CA THR A 10 -2.36 -1.09 1.95
C THR A 10 -1.94 0.08 1.07
N GLU A 11 -2.64 1.19 1.22
CA GLU A 11 -2.22 2.47 0.67
C GLU A 11 -1.16 3.12 1.57
N TYR A 12 -0.20 3.79 0.95
CA TYR A 12 0.84 4.53 1.66
C TYR A 12 0.77 6.01 1.33
N GLY A 13 0.95 6.83 2.35
CA GLY A 13 1.23 8.24 2.16
C GLY A 13 2.66 8.46 1.72
N ILE A 14 2.88 9.46 0.86
CA ILE A 14 4.20 9.86 0.39
C ILE A 14 4.37 11.37 0.51
N ILE A 15 5.47 11.80 1.12
CA ILE A 15 5.80 13.21 1.30
C ILE A 15 7.27 13.44 0.96
N PHE A 16 7.54 14.47 0.18
CA PHE A 16 8.88 14.99 -0.01
C PHE A 16 9.08 16.27 0.81
N THR A 17 10.05 16.24 1.72
CA THR A 17 10.45 17.40 2.54
C THR A 17 11.72 18.01 1.95
N PRO A 18 11.65 19.18 1.29
CA PRO A 18 12.82 19.81 0.68
C PRO A 18 13.75 20.43 1.74
N GLU A 19 15.07 20.31 1.52
CA GLU A 19 16.12 20.99 2.29
C GLU A 19 16.61 22.28 1.63
N GLY A 20 15.90 22.77 0.62
CA GLY A 20 16.28 23.96 -0.15
C GLY A 20 15.10 24.61 -0.86
N ARG A 21 15.40 25.42 -1.88
CA ARG A 21 14.35 26.12 -2.65
C ARG A 21 13.64 25.25 -3.68
N LYS A 22 14.24 24.14 -4.05
CA LYS A 22 13.63 23.19 -5.01
C LYS A 22 12.72 22.23 -4.27
N THR A 23 11.49 22.09 -4.75
CA THR A 23 10.56 21.06 -4.29
C THR A 23 10.38 19.99 -5.37
N LEU A 24 9.80 18.88 -4.99
CA LEU A 24 9.47 17.77 -5.87
C LEU A 24 7.95 17.56 -5.86
N PRO A 25 7.26 17.63 -7.01
CA PRO A 25 5.87 17.23 -7.11
C PRO A 25 5.67 15.76 -6.73
N VAL A 26 4.56 15.45 -6.06
CA VAL A 26 4.28 14.08 -5.59
C VAL A 26 4.21 13.08 -6.74
N GLU A 27 3.67 13.48 -7.88
CA GLU A 27 3.58 12.68 -9.09
C GLU A 27 4.96 12.26 -9.60
N LYS A 28 5.95 13.15 -9.45
CA LYS A 28 7.32 12.86 -9.84
C LYS A 28 8.01 11.94 -8.84
N ALA A 29 7.75 12.13 -7.55
CA ALA A 29 8.25 11.23 -6.50
C ALA A 29 7.76 9.80 -6.72
N ILE A 30 6.49 9.64 -7.07
CA ILE A 30 5.89 8.34 -7.37
C ILE A 30 6.49 7.72 -8.62
N ARG A 31 6.72 8.50 -9.68
CA ARG A 31 7.40 7.98 -10.88
C ARG A 31 8.77 7.40 -10.55
N PHE A 32 9.57 8.09 -9.75
CA PHE A 32 10.85 7.57 -9.31
C PHE A 32 10.73 6.29 -8.49
N LEU A 33 9.69 6.21 -7.62
CA LEU A 33 9.42 5.03 -6.83
C LEU A 33 9.14 3.79 -7.72
N PHE A 34 8.37 3.99 -8.79
CA PHE A 34 8.01 2.92 -9.72
C PHE A 34 9.07 2.62 -10.78
N GLU A 35 9.98 3.54 -11.08
CA GLU A 35 10.97 3.42 -12.17
C GLU A 35 11.83 2.16 -12.06
N LYS A 36 12.14 1.72 -10.83
CA LYS A 36 12.88 0.47 -10.59
C LYS A 36 12.11 -0.78 -11.01
N LEU A 37 10.78 -0.73 -11.00
CA LEU A 37 9.91 -1.88 -11.25
C LEU A 37 9.40 -1.95 -12.69
N ILE A 38 9.40 -0.82 -13.41
CA ILE A 38 8.72 -0.70 -14.70
C ILE A 38 9.76 -0.71 -15.83
N THR A 39 9.56 -1.60 -16.80
CA THR A 39 10.33 -1.64 -18.03
C THR A 39 9.70 -0.85 -19.18
N THR A 40 8.47 -0.37 -19.02
CA THR A 40 7.69 0.36 -20.03
C THR A 40 6.99 1.57 -19.44
N GLU A 41 7.07 2.73 -20.10
CA GLU A 41 6.75 4.07 -19.57
C GLU A 41 5.28 4.36 -19.18
N HIS A 42 4.36 3.41 -19.26
CA HIS A 42 2.92 3.76 -19.23
C HIS A 42 2.08 3.17 -18.09
N PHE A 43 2.60 2.29 -17.25
CA PHE A 43 1.75 1.68 -16.22
C PHE A 43 2.40 1.66 -14.83
N LEU A 44 1.88 2.50 -13.92
CA LEU A 44 2.17 2.43 -12.49
C LEU A 44 1.37 1.29 -11.84
N ASN A 45 1.56 0.06 -12.33
CA ASN A 45 0.82 -1.12 -11.92
C ASN A 45 1.63 -2.37 -12.29
N VAL A 46 2.20 -3.03 -11.31
CA VAL A 46 3.16 -4.12 -11.49
C VAL A 46 2.78 -5.31 -10.63
N PHE A 47 2.74 -6.50 -11.23
CA PHE A 47 2.74 -7.75 -10.48
C PHE A 47 4.18 -8.14 -10.13
N LEU A 48 4.41 -8.43 -8.86
CA LEU A 48 5.71 -8.77 -8.32
C LEU A 48 5.95 -10.29 -8.38
N GLU A 49 7.21 -10.71 -8.27
CA GLU A 49 7.59 -12.13 -8.34
C GLU A 49 6.95 -12.98 -7.24
N ASN A 50 6.63 -12.39 -6.10
CA ASN A 50 5.95 -13.05 -4.99
C ASN A 50 4.43 -13.19 -5.19
N GLY A 51 3.88 -12.74 -6.32
CA GLY A 51 2.46 -12.74 -6.62
C GLY A 51 1.69 -11.54 -6.07
N ALA A 52 2.35 -10.64 -5.35
CA ALA A 52 1.76 -9.39 -4.90
C ALA A 52 1.60 -8.40 -6.06
N ARG A 53 0.82 -7.36 -5.85
CA ARG A 53 0.65 -6.27 -6.80
C ARG A 53 1.08 -4.96 -6.17
N PHE A 54 1.85 -4.16 -6.91
CA PHE A 54 2.21 -2.82 -6.53
C PHE A 54 1.72 -1.83 -7.58
N TYR A 55 0.97 -0.82 -7.19
CA TYR A 55 0.33 0.10 -8.11
C TYR A 55 0.11 1.48 -7.49
N GLN A 56 -0.17 2.46 -8.34
CA GLN A 56 -0.63 3.77 -7.90
C GLN A 56 -2.15 3.78 -7.85
N ASP A 57 -2.70 4.12 -6.69
CA ASP A 57 -4.12 4.39 -6.51
C ASP A 57 -4.44 5.89 -6.62
N THR A 58 -5.74 6.22 -6.51
CA THR A 58 -6.26 7.59 -6.50
C THR A 58 -5.52 8.45 -5.48
N GLY A 59 -5.32 9.74 -5.79
CA GLY A 59 -4.60 10.64 -4.88
C GLY A 59 -3.09 10.47 -4.88
N CYS A 60 -2.53 9.74 -5.84
CA CYS A 60 -1.09 9.46 -5.90
C CYS A 60 -0.57 8.64 -4.72
N HIS A 61 -1.36 7.69 -4.24
CA HIS A 61 -0.94 6.78 -3.18
C HIS A 61 -0.28 5.53 -3.79
N PRO A 62 0.96 5.19 -3.42
CA PRO A 62 1.50 3.87 -3.71
C PRO A 62 0.73 2.84 -2.89
N GLU A 63 0.25 1.80 -3.54
CA GLU A 63 -0.53 0.75 -2.88
C GLU A 63 0.08 -0.63 -3.14
N TYR A 64 0.14 -1.42 -2.08
CA TYR A 64 0.62 -2.79 -2.12
C TYR A 64 -0.50 -3.74 -1.74
N ALA A 65 -0.87 -4.63 -2.69
CA ALA A 65 -1.79 -5.72 -2.46
C ALA A 65 -1.01 -7.03 -2.28
N THR A 66 -1.25 -7.72 -1.17
CA THR A 66 -0.64 -9.04 -0.93
C THR A 66 -1.15 -10.05 -1.96
N PRO A 67 -0.42 -11.14 -2.24
CA PRO A 67 -1.02 -12.30 -2.89
C PRO A 67 -2.08 -12.93 -1.99
N GLU A 68 -2.87 -13.82 -2.58
CA GLU A 68 -3.85 -14.62 -1.83
C GLU A 68 -3.16 -15.44 -0.74
N CYS A 69 -3.65 -15.31 0.48
CA CYS A 69 -3.10 -15.96 1.66
C CYS A 69 -4.07 -17.03 2.18
N ALA A 70 -3.56 -18.19 2.54
CA ALA A 70 -4.34 -19.27 3.15
C ALA A 70 -4.11 -19.40 4.67
N SER A 71 -3.26 -18.55 5.25
CA SER A 71 -2.99 -18.51 6.68
C SER A 71 -2.61 -17.11 7.17
N PRO A 72 -2.89 -16.74 8.44
CA PRO A 72 -2.46 -15.47 9.01
C PRO A 72 -0.94 -15.27 8.94
N ARG A 73 -0.16 -16.35 9.08
CA ARG A 73 1.30 -16.27 8.95
C ARG A 73 1.73 -15.82 7.55
N GLN A 74 1.10 -16.36 6.51
CA GLN A 74 1.39 -15.92 5.14
C GLN A 74 1.06 -14.44 4.96
N LEU A 75 -0.09 -13.99 5.46
CA LEU A 75 -0.48 -12.59 5.38
C LEU A 75 0.55 -11.66 6.01
N ILE A 76 0.99 -11.96 7.23
CA ILE A 76 2.01 -11.16 7.93
C ILE A 76 3.32 -11.14 7.15
N VAL A 77 3.75 -12.29 6.62
CA VAL A 77 5.00 -12.38 5.82
C VAL A 77 4.90 -11.52 4.57
N TYR A 78 3.78 -11.57 3.86
CA TYR A 78 3.61 -10.79 2.63
C TYR A 78 3.42 -9.29 2.90
N ASP A 79 2.70 -8.91 3.96
CA ASP A 79 2.62 -7.49 4.37
C ASP A 79 4.01 -6.94 4.69
N LYS A 80 4.81 -7.67 5.49
CA LYS A 80 6.19 -7.25 5.80
C LYS A 80 7.13 -7.29 4.58
N ALA A 81 6.90 -8.18 3.63
CA ALA A 81 7.63 -8.16 2.36
C ALA A 81 7.31 -6.88 1.56
N GLY A 82 6.05 -6.44 1.55
CA GLY A 82 5.64 -5.18 0.94
C GLY A 82 6.36 -3.98 1.53
N GLU A 83 6.46 -3.90 2.86
CA GLU A 83 7.20 -2.83 3.54
C GLU A 83 8.69 -2.82 3.14
N ARG A 84 9.33 -3.99 3.03
CA ARG A 84 10.73 -4.09 2.59
C ARG A 84 10.93 -3.69 1.14
N ILE A 85 10.01 -4.08 0.28
CA ILE A 85 10.03 -3.66 -1.13
C ILE A 85 9.92 -2.13 -1.21
N LEU A 86 9.01 -1.53 -0.44
CA LEU A 86 8.86 -0.06 -0.40
C LEU A 86 10.11 0.65 0.12
N GLU A 87 10.77 0.13 1.15
CA GLU A 87 12.06 0.67 1.63
C GLU A 87 13.11 0.68 0.51
N ASP A 88 13.21 -0.42 -0.25
CA ASP A 88 14.13 -0.52 -1.39
C ASP A 88 13.79 0.45 -2.53
N LEU A 89 12.50 0.62 -2.82
CA LEU A 89 12.03 1.57 -3.83
C LEU A 89 12.24 3.02 -3.38
N GLN A 90 12.04 3.32 -2.10
CA GLN A 90 12.28 4.64 -1.51
C GLN A 90 13.76 5.01 -1.65
N ASN A 91 14.67 4.10 -1.30
CA ASN A 91 16.11 4.33 -1.42
C ASN A 91 16.51 4.63 -2.88
N TYR A 92 15.98 3.86 -3.83
CA TYR A 92 16.19 4.12 -5.25
C TYR A 92 15.64 5.47 -5.69
N ALA A 93 14.41 5.82 -5.29
CA ALA A 93 13.80 7.10 -5.62
C ALA A 93 14.62 8.28 -5.05
N GLU A 94 15.14 8.16 -3.84
CA GLU A 94 16.01 9.18 -3.23
C GLU A 94 17.34 9.35 -3.99
N GLU A 95 17.90 8.28 -4.56
CA GLU A 95 19.06 8.37 -5.45
C GLU A 95 18.73 9.17 -6.71
N LYS A 96 17.59 8.89 -7.34
CA LYS A 96 17.12 9.64 -8.53
C LYS A 96 16.88 11.12 -8.22
N ILE A 97 16.28 11.43 -7.08
CA ILE A 97 16.06 12.80 -6.62
C ILE A 97 17.41 13.54 -6.46
N ARG A 98 18.44 12.88 -5.91
CA ARG A 98 19.79 13.44 -5.76
C ARG A 98 20.47 13.66 -7.10
N GLU A 99 20.32 12.74 -8.07
CA GLU A 99 20.85 12.89 -9.44
C GLU A 99 20.31 14.16 -10.10
N GLU A 100 19.05 14.55 -9.82
CA GLU A 100 18.45 15.80 -10.29
C GLU A 100 18.87 17.06 -9.50
N ARG A 101 19.80 16.93 -8.58
CA ARG A 101 20.28 18.01 -7.70
C ARG A 101 19.15 18.66 -6.88
N ILE A 102 18.23 17.83 -6.41
CA ILE A 102 17.18 18.21 -5.47
C ILE A 102 17.59 17.65 -4.10
N ALA A 103 17.74 18.54 -3.12
CA ALA A 103 18.05 18.16 -1.74
C ALA A 103 16.76 18.05 -0.92
N GLY A 104 16.63 16.99 -0.15
CA GLY A 104 15.48 16.75 0.71
C GLY A 104 15.34 15.27 1.03
N LYS A 105 14.26 14.95 1.76
CA LYS A 105 13.95 13.59 2.21
C LYS A 105 12.59 13.15 1.66
N LEU A 106 12.54 11.97 1.09
CA LEU A 106 11.32 11.27 0.78
C LEU A 106 10.88 10.46 2.00
N SER A 107 9.63 10.58 2.41
CA SER A 107 9.06 9.80 3.50
C SER A 107 7.83 9.07 3.02
N ILE A 108 7.76 7.76 3.33
CA ILE A 108 6.61 6.90 3.05
C ILE A 108 6.06 6.42 4.40
N PHE A 109 4.76 6.44 4.56
CA PHE A 109 4.13 6.11 5.84
C PHE A 109 2.79 5.40 5.64
N LYS A 110 2.41 4.60 6.63
CA LYS A 110 1.06 4.04 6.79
C LYS A 110 0.27 4.94 7.73
N ASN A 111 -0.96 5.25 7.36
CA ASN A 111 -1.89 5.95 8.23
C ASN A 111 -3.32 5.73 7.72
N ASN A 112 -4.30 5.60 8.60
CA ASN A 112 -5.69 5.47 8.18
C ASN A 112 -6.32 6.85 7.89
N THR A 113 -6.02 7.84 8.72
CA THR A 113 -6.46 9.22 8.54
C THR A 113 -5.40 10.19 9.07
N ASP A 114 -5.34 11.37 8.48
CA ASP A 114 -4.56 12.48 9.00
C ASP A 114 -5.44 13.51 9.73
N PHE A 115 -4.83 14.55 10.32
CA PHE A 115 -5.54 15.58 11.07
C PHE A 115 -6.39 16.53 10.20
N VAL A 116 -6.24 16.48 8.88
CA VAL A 116 -6.99 17.32 7.94
C VAL A 116 -8.06 16.53 7.17
N GLY A 117 -8.20 15.25 7.46
CA GLY A 117 -9.26 14.38 6.94
C GLY A 117 -8.91 13.62 5.67
N ASN A 118 -7.64 13.58 5.25
CA ASN A 118 -7.22 12.64 4.22
C ASN A 118 -7.22 11.22 4.77
N SER A 119 -7.65 10.27 3.96
CA SER A 119 -7.66 8.85 4.30
C SER A 119 -6.67 8.08 3.43
N TYR A 120 -6.09 7.05 4.02
CA TYR A 120 -5.23 6.07 3.36
C TYR A 120 -5.84 4.70 3.61
N GLY A 121 -6.22 4.00 2.56
CA GLY A 121 -6.96 2.74 2.66
C GLY A 121 -6.12 1.61 3.24
N CYS A 122 -6.79 0.77 4.00
CA CYS A 122 -6.31 -0.56 4.33
C CYS A 122 -7.48 -1.51 4.10
N HIS A 123 -7.51 -2.17 2.96
CA HIS A 123 -8.60 -3.05 2.56
C HIS A 123 -8.29 -4.49 2.94
N GLU A 124 -9.24 -5.13 3.58
CA GLU A 124 -9.17 -6.55 3.89
C GLU A 124 -10.12 -7.31 2.95
N ASN A 125 -9.58 -8.26 2.19
CA ASN A 125 -10.31 -9.06 1.23
C ASN A 125 -10.46 -10.48 1.72
N TYR A 126 -11.70 -10.98 1.81
CA TYR A 126 -12.01 -12.32 2.29
C TYR A 126 -12.83 -13.09 1.26
N LEU A 127 -12.32 -14.25 0.86
CA LEU A 127 -13.13 -15.17 0.05
C LEU A 127 -14.15 -15.85 0.95
N VAL A 128 -15.42 -15.64 0.66
CA VAL A 128 -16.54 -16.30 1.33
C VAL A 128 -17.27 -17.24 0.36
N ASP A 129 -17.91 -18.26 0.89
CA ASP A 129 -18.73 -19.17 0.11
C ASP A 129 -19.94 -18.43 -0.49
N ARG A 130 -20.35 -18.78 -1.69
CA ARG A 130 -21.47 -18.14 -2.39
C ARG A 130 -22.82 -18.40 -1.71
N ASP A 131 -22.90 -19.48 -0.92
CA ASP A 131 -24.11 -19.87 -0.21
C ASP A 131 -24.26 -19.14 1.14
N VAL A 132 -23.28 -18.32 1.53
CA VAL A 132 -23.38 -17.51 2.75
C VAL A 132 -24.33 -16.34 2.53
N ASP A 133 -25.35 -16.23 3.38
CA ASP A 133 -26.26 -15.10 3.37
C ASP A 133 -25.53 -13.79 3.69
N PHE A 134 -25.67 -12.81 2.81
CA PHE A 134 -24.97 -11.53 2.93
C PHE A 134 -25.36 -10.77 4.20
N TYR A 135 -26.64 -10.75 4.56
CA TYR A 135 -27.10 -10.00 5.73
C TYR A 135 -26.59 -10.64 7.01
N TYR A 136 -26.59 -11.96 7.08
CA TYR A 136 -25.99 -12.67 8.21
C TYR A 136 -24.50 -12.35 8.36
N LEU A 137 -23.74 -12.35 7.24
CA LEU A 137 -22.32 -12.00 7.25
C LEU A 137 -22.10 -10.55 7.72
N ALA A 138 -22.89 -9.61 7.21
CA ALA A 138 -22.83 -8.21 7.59
C ALA A 138 -23.14 -7.99 9.09
N GLU A 139 -24.17 -8.65 9.62
CA GLU A 139 -24.54 -8.59 11.03
C GLU A 139 -23.41 -9.08 11.97
N GLN A 140 -22.59 -10.02 11.51
CA GLN A 140 -21.44 -10.51 12.28
C GLN A 140 -20.20 -9.62 12.13
N LEU A 141 -19.91 -9.18 10.92
CA LEU A 141 -18.66 -8.44 10.63
C LEU A 141 -18.72 -6.97 11.04
N ILE A 142 -19.85 -6.29 10.84
CA ILE A 142 -19.93 -4.84 11.13
C ILE A 142 -19.67 -4.56 12.63
N PRO A 143 -20.31 -5.21 13.60
CA PRO A 143 -19.98 -4.98 14.99
C PRO A 143 -18.53 -5.31 15.34
N PHE A 144 -18.01 -6.41 14.80
CA PHE A 144 -16.62 -6.79 15.05
C PHE A 144 -15.63 -5.73 14.53
N LEU A 145 -15.76 -5.30 13.28
CA LEU A 145 -14.87 -4.31 12.68
C LEU A 145 -14.96 -2.95 13.38
N VAL A 146 -16.18 -2.48 13.67
CA VAL A 146 -16.39 -1.19 14.34
C VAL A 146 -15.85 -1.21 15.77
N LEU A 147 -16.15 -2.26 16.53
CA LEU A 147 -15.72 -2.36 17.93
C LEU A 147 -14.23 -2.63 18.08
N SER A 148 -13.61 -3.36 17.16
CA SER A 148 -12.16 -3.63 17.22
C SER A 148 -11.33 -2.35 17.06
N LEU A 149 -11.81 -1.38 16.26
CA LEU A 149 -11.14 -0.10 16.05
C LEU A 149 -11.29 0.88 17.23
N ILE A 150 -12.29 0.70 18.09
CA ILE A 150 -12.51 1.57 19.25
C ILE A 150 -11.55 1.23 20.41
N HIS A 151 -10.99 0.03 20.41
CA HIS A 151 -10.14 -0.48 21.50
C HIS A 151 -8.63 -0.44 21.21
N ILE A 152 -8.22 0.22 20.13
CA ILE A 152 -6.80 0.41 19.77
C ILE A 152 -6.30 1.75 20.29
#